data_46d1bf7be71831913954fd2883ee545a
#
_entry.id   46d1bf7be71831913954fd2883ee545a
#
_cell.length_a   1.000
_cell.length_b   1.000
_cell.length_c   1.000
_cell.angle_alpha   90.00
_cell.angle_beta   90.00
_cell.angle_gamma   90.00
#
_symmetry.space_group_name_H-M   'P 1'
#
loop_
_entity.id
_entity.type
_entity.pdbx_description
1 polymer ?
#
loop_
_entity_poly.entity_id
_entity_poly.type
_entity_poly.pdbx_seq_one_letter_code
_entity_poly.pdbx_strand_id
1 'polypeptide(L)'
;METVTLTIDGRQVTVEKGKTVLQAAVDNGISVPYYCYHPGISIDGSCRVCIVKIEKMPKLQTSCSTTCAEGMVVSTRTQDVIEARAGVFEFLLVNHPLDCPVCDKGGECPLQDFSYQFGPEQSRMEFPRREFDGNGVRADVDFGPTLMLNRNRCILCTRCVRFMRDIDHDAQINIIDRGNGSQIATFQEEGVHSLLSGNLMDVCPVGAITTRDYRFKSRPWDNPFAADTICTQCAKGCNVTAWIKAKPEWAKGSRLIRFTPRFNPDVNDYWMCDIGRFEYHWIEGEDRIVKPLVKTGDVQQPASWRDATAGVSERLGAAGTSNPDGIRFLLSAHASHEELFLFKRLTQELLGDSGPGAITVTWRHREKPQPAETTFKVPAVDAPNVNGARMLGLAPGAPGAEQREADVSALRQAVEAGRVTALYVFDPGPEGSIGDVRWIVDARKSGALGLLVVQGVLMTDLARAADFVLPGASYVEKEASYTNQTGRLQGTSRAIPLPGEAREDWQILVNLGAALGVPFTYQSADEVRADIVGQFSTVTELQGLTTLAFNKPLEARSWLQASNPSERWKWDFMYQDLPPVKGNVDPTALPLPPGAIPLKQV
;
A
#
# COMPACT_ATOMS: atom_id res chain seq x y z
N MET A 1 13.79 30.10 2.93
CA MET A 1 14.52 29.23 3.89
C MET A 1 15.99 29.57 3.79
N GLU A 2 16.69 29.57 4.91
CA GLU A 2 18.13 29.85 4.94
C GLU A 2 18.90 28.63 4.39
N THR A 3 19.84 28.85 3.50
CA THR A 3 20.60 27.77 2.84
C THR A 3 22.07 27.87 3.21
N VAL A 4 22.79 26.77 3.07
CA VAL A 4 24.25 26.68 3.22
C VAL A 4 24.84 26.01 1.98
N THR A 5 26.02 26.45 1.57
CA THR A 5 26.74 25.89 0.44
C THR A 5 28.02 25.21 0.91
N LEU A 6 28.17 23.96 0.49
CA LEU A 6 29.33 23.13 0.81
C LEU A 6 29.88 22.44 -0.44
N THR A 7 31.04 21.87 -0.35
CA THR A 7 31.66 21.08 -1.43
C THR A 7 31.73 19.62 -1.02
N ILE A 8 31.19 18.69 -1.83
CA ILE A 8 31.30 17.25 -1.62
C ILE A 8 32.00 16.63 -2.84
N ASP A 9 33.12 15.98 -2.63
CA ASP A 9 33.97 15.38 -3.68
C ASP A 9 34.24 16.34 -4.86
N GLY A 10 34.53 17.62 -4.54
CA GLY A 10 34.80 18.67 -5.52
C GLY A 10 33.54 19.29 -6.17
N ARG A 11 32.35 18.78 -5.89
CA ARG A 11 31.08 19.30 -6.39
C ARG A 11 30.44 20.25 -5.38
N GLN A 12 30.13 21.46 -5.81
CA GLN A 12 29.41 22.43 -4.98
C GLN A 12 27.93 22.04 -4.84
N VAL A 13 27.42 22.04 -3.61
CA VAL A 13 26.09 21.61 -3.23
C VAL A 13 25.47 22.66 -2.30
N THR A 14 24.28 23.15 -2.63
CA THR A 14 23.53 24.09 -1.79
C THR A 14 22.32 23.36 -1.20
N VAL A 15 22.17 23.40 0.11
CA VAL A 15 21.11 22.71 0.84
C VAL A 15 20.50 23.63 1.90
N GLU A 16 19.33 23.26 2.38
CA GLU A 16 18.68 23.95 3.51
C GLU A 16 19.54 23.82 4.77
N LYS A 17 19.64 24.91 5.53
CA LYS A 17 20.34 24.92 6.82
C LYS A 17 19.72 23.92 7.77
N GLY A 18 20.54 23.14 8.44
CA GLY A 18 20.13 22.06 9.36
C GLY A 18 20.18 20.65 8.76
N LYS A 19 20.26 20.51 7.43
CA LYS A 19 20.49 19.20 6.81
C LYS A 19 21.86 18.63 7.20
N THR A 20 21.91 17.30 7.32
CA THR A 20 23.18 16.59 7.55
C THR A 20 23.95 16.40 6.24
N VAL A 21 25.25 16.16 6.35
CA VAL A 21 26.12 15.86 5.20
C VAL A 21 25.62 14.63 4.43
N LEU A 22 25.07 13.61 5.10
CA LEU A 22 24.47 12.45 4.45
C LEU A 22 23.25 12.84 3.63
N GLN A 23 22.34 13.64 4.19
CA GLN A 23 21.16 14.12 3.46
C GLN A 23 21.56 14.94 2.23
N ALA A 24 22.52 15.87 2.42
CA ALA A 24 23.06 16.65 1.31
C ALA A 24 23.66 15.79 0.20
N ALA A 25 24.40 14.74 0.55
CA ALA A 25 24.98 13.79 -0.40
C ALA A 25 23.90 13.02 -1.15
N VAL A 26 22.94 12.43 -0.44
CA VAL A 26 21.84 11.63 -1.03
C VAL A 26 20.97 12.48 -1.95
N ASP A 27 20.56 13.67 -1.53
CA ASP A 27 19.73 14.60 -2.32
C ASP A 27 20.41 15.02 -3.64
N ASN A 28 21.73 14.98 -3.67
CA ASN A 28 22.54 15.33 -4.86
C ASN A 28 23.13 14.12 -5.60
N GLY A 29 22.65 12.90 -5.30
CA GLY A 29 23.07 11.68 -5.99
C GLY A 29 24.49 11.23 -5.69
N ILE A 30 25.09 11.68 -4.57
CA ILE A 30 26.42 11.27 -4.12
C ILE A 30 26.27 10.05 -3.20
N SER A 31 26.88 8.94 -3.59
CA SER A 31 26.80 7.67 -2.88
C SER A 31 27.60 7.67 -1.59
N VAL A 32 26.90 7.56 -0.47
CA VAL A 32 27.48 7.34 0.87
C VAL A 32 26.69 6.22 1.55
N PRO A 33 27.32 5.10 1.95
CA PRO A 33 26.59 3.99 2.56
C PRO A 33 26.10 4.35 3.98
N TYR A 34 24.96 3.77 4.37
CA TYR A 34 24.40 3.96 5.71
C TYR A 34 23.46 2.80 6.12
N TYR A 35 23.43 2.44 7.41
CA TYR A 35 22.50 1.43 7.92
C TYR A 35 21.65 1.94 9.08
N CYS A 36 22.23 2.56 10.10
CA CYS A 36 21.44 3.01 11.25
C CYS A 36 20.59 4.25 10.93
N TYR A 37 20.94 5.06 9.94
CA TYR A 37 20.16 6.21 9.50
C TYR A 37 18.93 5.78 8.71
N HIS A 38 17.79 6.40 9.02
CA HIS A 38 16.56 6.38 8.23
C HIS A 38 15.90 7.75 8.34
N PRO A 39 15.41 8.35 7.24
CA PRO A 39 14.90 9.73 7.28
C PRO A 39 13.68 9.95 8.18
N GLY A 40 12.87 8.91 8.42
CA GLY A 40 11.65 8.99 9.22
C GLY A 40 11.82 8.69 10.72
N ILE A 41 13.04 8.41 11.22
CA ILE A 41 13.30 8.14 12.64
C ILE A 41 14.55 8.89 13.12
N SER A 42 14.73 9.00 14.43
CA SER A 42 15.87 9.71 15.01
C SER A 42 17.24 9.16 14.55
N ILE A 43 18.24 10.03 14.52
CA ILE A 43 19.62 9.67 14.17
C ILE A 43 20.30 8.96 15.34
N ASP A 44 21.00 7.86 15.06
CA ASP A 44 21.75 7.09 16.07
C ASP A 44 23.29 7.21 15.89
N GLY A 45 23.78 7.12 14.65
CA GLY A 45 25.22 7.22 14.35
C GLY A 45 26.04 5.99 14.74
N SER A 46 25.41 4.87 15.15
CA SER A 46 26.08 3.67 15.70
C SER A 46 26.79 2.82 14.65
N CYS A 47 26.27 2.70 13.43
CA CYS A 47 26.81 1.77 12.43
C CYS A 47 28.17 2.20 11.84
N ARG A 48 28.52 3.46 11.90
CA ARG A 48 29.79 4.07 11.45
C ARG A 48 30.11 3.90 9.95
N VAL A 49 29.22 3.36 9.15
CA VAL A 49 29.45 3.11 7.71
C VAL A 49 29.49 4.41 6.90
N CYS A 50 28.74 5.43 7.31
CA CYS A 50 28.59 6.71 6.60
C CYS A 50 29.76 7.69 6.86
N ILE A 51 30.92 7.21 7.27
CA ILE A 51 32.08 8.06 7.57
C ILE A 51 32.58 8.78 6.32
N VAL A 52 32.98 10.03 6.51
CA VAL A 52 33.55 10.93 5.51
C VAL A 52 34.71 11.72 6.10
N LYS A 53 35.56 12.28 5.25
CA LYS A 53 36.61 13.21 5.66
C LYS A 53 36.10 14.64 5.47
N ILE A 54 36.24 15.46 6.48
CA ILE A 54 35.91 16.88 6.43
C ILE A 54 37.21 17.66 6.65
N GLU A 55 37.49 18.61 5.77
CA GLU A 55 38.69 19.45 5.92
C GLU A 55 38.72 20.15 7.28
N LYS A 56 39.88 20.30 7.82
CA LYS A 56 40.14 20.91 9.14
C LYS A 56 39.63 20.07 10.34
N MET A 57 39.05 18.90 10.12
CA MET A 57 38.69 17.95 11.18
C MET A 57 39.73 16.83 11.23
N PRO A 58 40.37 16.56 12.40
CA PRO A 58 41.49 15.60 12.50
C PRO A 58 41.03 14.15 12.38
N LYS A 59 39.74 13.86 12.59
CA LYS A 59 39.17 12.50 12.56
C LYS A 59 38.07 12.42 11.51
N LEU A 60 37.86 11.25 10.92
CA LEU A 60 36.72 10.95 10.10
C LEU A 60 35.42 11.16 10.86
N GLN A 61 34.43 11.75 10.21
CA GLN A 61 33.12 12.09 10.78
C GLN A 61 32.00 11.21 10.23
N THR A 62 30.96 10.98 11.01
CA THR A 62 29.73 10.35 10.52
C THR A 62 28.86 11.36 9.79
N SER A 63 28.68 11.19 8.50
CA SER A 63 27.90 12.13 7.67
C SER A 63 26.43 12.21 8.09
N CYS A 64 25.84 11.14 8.65
CA CYS A 64 24.46 11.12 9.08
C CYS A 64 24.15 12.01 10.31
N SER A 65 25.17 12.33 11.12
CA SER A 65 25.02 13.14 12.33
C SER A 65 25.80 14.47 12.29
N THR A 66 26.50 14.74 11.19
CA THR A 66 27.23 16.01 11.01
C THR A 66 26.37 16.97 10.19
N THR A 67 26.00 18.11 10.76
CA THR A 67 25.21 19.15 10.09
C THR A 67 26.09 19.89 9.09
N CYS A 68 25.53 20.21 7.92
CA CYS A 68 26.17 21.03 6.89
C CYS A 68 26.45 22.45 7.40
N ALA A 69 27.63 22.96 7.06
CA ALA A 69 28.03 24.34 7.35
C ALA A 69 28.56 25.03 6.09
N GLU A 70 28.45 26.36 6.08
CA GLU A 70 28.91 27.18 4.95
C GLU A 70 30.41 26.99 4.70
N GLY A 71 30.76 26.78 3.43
CA GLY A 71 32.15 26.56 3.00
C GLY A 71 32.77 25.23 3.45
N MET A 72 31.99 24.29 3.99
CA MET A 72 32.49 22.96 4.41
C MET A 72 32.97 22.19 3.16
N VAL A 73 34.14 21.53 3.29
CA VAL A 73 34.68 20.65 2.25
C VAL A 73 34.69 19.22 2.74
N VAL A 74 33.95 18.36 2.04
CA VAL A 74 33.75 16.95 2.38
C VAL A 74 34.31 16.06 1.27
N SER A 75 35.04 15.03 1.68
CA SER A 75 35.53 13.98 0.77
C SER A 75 34.99 12.63 1.19
N THR A 76 34.37 11.92 0.26
CA THR A 76 33.75 10.61 0.52
C THR A 76 34.62 9.44 0.04
N ARG A 77 35.70 9.69 -0.71
CA ARG A 77 36.49 8.68 -1.43
C ARG A 77 37.99 8.80 -1.19
N THR A 78 38.43 9.47 -0.14
CA THR A 78 39.87 9.46 0.25
C THR A 78 40.31 8.08 0.74
N GLN A 79 41.59 7.75 0.62
CA GLN A 79 42.13 6.42 0.95
C GLN A 79 41.78 6.01 2.38
N ASP A 80 41.94 6.91 3.35
CA ASP A 80 41.59 6.69 4.76
C ASP A 80 40.06 6.45 4.97
N VAL A 81 39.20 7.07 4.18
CA VAL A 81 37.75 6.81 4.20
C VAL A 81 37.43 5.42 3.64
N ILE A 82 38.07 5.04 2.51
CA ILE A 82 37.86 3.73 1.88
C ILE A 82 38.31 2.61 2.82
N GLU A 83 39.49 2.70 3.38
CA GLU A 83 40.05 1.69 4.31
C GLU A 83 39.19 1.57 5.58
N ALA A 84 38.79 2.70 6.16
CA ALA A 84 37.95 2.71 7.35
C ALA A 84 36.55 2.11 7.09
N ARG A 85 35.94 2.40 5.93
CA ARG A 85 34.67 1.77 5.54
C ARG A 85 34.81 0.27 5.32
N ALA A 86 35.84 -0.16 4.59
CA ALA A 86 36.12 -1.58 4.39
C ALA A 86 36.24 -2.33 5.71
N GLY A 87 36.95 -1.75 6.71
CA GLY A 87 37.05 -2.30 8.06
C GLY A 87 35.67 -2.38 8.77
N VAL A 88 34.82 -1.36 8.63
CA VAL A 88 33.48 -1.41 9.22
C VAL A 88 32.61 -2.48 8.55
N PHE A 89 32.68 -2.63 7.23
CA PHE A 89 32.00 -3.72 6.52
C PHE A 89 32.52 -5.10 6.96
N GLU A 90 33.80 -5.25 7.17
CA GLU A 90 34.38 -6.48 7.69
C GLU A 90 33.76 -6.84 9.05
N PHE A 91 33.65 -5.89 9.98
CA PHE A 91 32.94 -6.11 11.25
C PHE A 91 31.47 -6.49 11.09
N LEU A 92 30.76 -5.89 10.15
CA LEU A 92 29.34 -6.21 9.88
C LEU A 92 29.18 -7.62 9.28
N LEU A 93 30.13 -8.07 8.47
CA LEU A 93 30.08 -9.33 7.75
C LEU A 93 30.64 -10.51 8.54
N VAL A 94 31.51 -10.27 9.54
CA VAL A 94 32.25 -11.32 10.26
C VAL A 94 31.31 -12.38 10.86
N ASN A 95 30.18 -11.98 11.42
CA ASN A 95 29.18 -12.88 11.99
C ASN A 95 27.91 -13.01 11.14
N HIS A 96 27.81 -12.26 10.02
CA HIS A 96 26.62 -12.33 9.16
C HIS A 96 26.58 -13.68 8.45
N PRO A 97 25.45 -14.44 8.51
CA PRO A 97 25.37 -15.77 7.92
C PRO A 97 25.34 -15.71 6.38
N LEU A 98 25.81 -16.78 5.73
CA LEU A 98 25.76 -16.93 4.27
C LEU A 98 24.36 -17.39 3.80
N ASP A 99 23.33 -16.73 4.29
CA ASP A 99 21.92 -17.09 4.11
C ASP A 99 21.26 -16.42 2.90
N CYS A 100 21.96 -15.65 2.10
CA CYS A 100 21.35 -14.90 0.98
C CYS A 100 20.42 -15.76 0.09
N PRO A 101 20.76 -17.02 -0.24
CA PRO A 101 19.87 -17.88 -1.02
C PRO A 101 18.53 -18.20 -0.34
N VAL A 102 18.46 -18.18 0.99
CA VAL A 102 17.27 -18.50 1.78
C VAL A 102 16.73 -17.29 2.57
N CYS A 103 17.31 -16.12 2.38
CA CYS A 103 16.93 -14.89 3.06
C CYS A 103 15.95 -14.08 2.19
N ASP A 104 14.74 -13.78 2.66
CA ASP A 104 13.73 -13.03 1.90
C ASP A 104 14.17 -11.62 1.47
N LYS A 105 15.15 -11.04 2.16
CA LYS A 105 15.76 -9.75 1.77
C LYS A 105 16.77 -9.90 0.64
N GLY A 106 17.14 -11.13 0.25
CA GLY A 106 18.08 -11.40 -0.84
C GLY A 106 17.59 -10.78 -2.15
N GLY A 107 18.44 -9.96 -2.78
CA GLY A 107 18.09 -9.20 -3.97
C GLY A 107 17.48 -7.81 -3.72
N GLU A 108 17.15 -7.47 -2.47
CA GLU A 108 16.73 -6.13 -2.05
C GLU A 108 17.38 -5.72 -0.72
N CYS A 109 18.62 -6.17 -0.51
CA CYS A 109 19.33 -6.03 0.75
C CYS A 109 20.42 -4.97 0.68
N PRO A 110 20.28 -3.83 1.38
CA PRO A 110 21.33 -2.82 1.44
C PRO A 110 22.69 -3.34 1.91
N LEU A 111 22.71 -4.42 2.73
CA LEU A 111 23.98 -5.02 3.14
C LEU A 111 24.68 -5.70 1.96
N GLN A 112 23.96 -6.40 1.08
CA GLN A 112 24.55 -6.97 -0.14
C GLN A 112 25.12 -5.87 -1.03
N ASP A 113 24.29 -4.85 -1.33
CA ASP A 113 24.65 -3.79 -2.27
C ASP A 113 25.84 -2.98 -1.80
N PHE A 114 25.79 -2.51 -0.55
CA PHE A 114 26.89 -1.71 0.00
C PHE A 114 28.14 -2.53 0.29
N SER A 115 28.02 -3.83 0.65
CA SER A 115 29.21 -4.69 0.82
C SER A 115 29.92 -4.88 -0.50
N TYR A 116 29.18 -5.06 -1.59
CA TYR A 116 29.74 -5.18 -2.93
C TYR A 116 30.45 -3.90 -3.36
N GLN A 117 29.85 -2.73 -3.07
CA GLN A 117 30.37 -1.43 -3.48
C GLN A 117 31.53 -0.91 -2.63
N PHE A 118 31.49 -1.14 -1.31
CA PHE A 118 32.38 -0.49 -0.35
C PHE A 118 33.10 -1.46 0.60
N GLY A 119 32.74 -2.73 0.55
CA GLY A 119 33.30 -3.76 1.44
C GLY A 119 34.62 -4.34 0.93
N PRO A 120 35.25 -5.20 1.73
CA PRO A 120 36.44 -5.92 1.33
C PRO A 120 36.12 -7.00 0.29
N GLU A 121 37.03 -7.26 -0.64
CA GLU A 121 36.85 -8.28 -1.69
C GLU A 121 36.88 -9.71 -1.13
N GLN A 122 37.58 -9.94 -0.01
CA GLN A 122 37.76 -11.25 0.59
C GLN A 122 37.53 -11.21 2.11
N SER A 123 37.05 -12.33 2.64
CA SER A 123 36.96 -12.53 4.10
C SER A 123 38.30 -12.98 4.65
N ARG A 124 38.73 -12.40 5.79
CA ARG A 124 39.90 -12.83 6.58
C ARG A 124 39.50 -13.73 7.76
N MET A 125 38.22 -14.18 7.80
CA MET A 125 37.70 -14.94 8.93
C MET A 125 38.11 -16.41 8.84
N GLU A 126 38.75 -16.90 9.91
CA GLU A 126 39.27 -18.27 10.03
C GLU A 126 38.48 -19.13 11.04
N PHE A 127 37.51 -18.55 11.76
CA PHE A 127 36.74 -19.23 12.79
C PHE A 127 35.23 -19.22 12.51
N PRO A 128 34.44 -20.09 13.15
CA PRO A 128 33.00 -20.16 12.91
C PRO A 128 32.32 -18.88 13.32
N ARG A 129 31.28 -18.51 12.54
CA ARG A 129 30.41 -17.39 12.85
C ARG A 129 29.61 -17.66 14.10
N ARG A 130 29.34 -16.60 14.85
CA ARG A 130 28.43 -16.66 16.00
C ARG A 130 27.04 -17.11 15.51
N GLU A 131 26.40 -17.96 16.29
CA GLU A 131 25.07 -18.43 16.05
C GLU A 131 24.23 -18.33 17.32
N PHE A 132 22.99 -17.88 17.15
CA PHE A 132 21.96 -17.93 18.18
C PHE A 132 21.03 -19.11 17.94
N ASP A 133 20.44 -19.66 18.99
CA ASP A 133 19.40 -20.66 18.89
C ASP A 133 18.10 -20.05 18.36
N GLY A 134 17.29 -20.85 17.65
CA GLY A 134 16.02 -20.42 17.04
C GLY A 134 15.03 -21.58 16.90
N ASN A 135 13.83 -21.28 16.44
CA ASN A 135 12.74 -22.20 16.24
C ASN A 135 12.68 -22.70 14.79
N GLY A 136 13.11 -23.92 14.53
CA GLY A 136 13.01 -24.56 13.22
C GLY A 136 14.07 -24.14 12.22
N VAL A 137 13.97 -22.98 11.60
CA VAL A 137 15.05 -22.40 10.82
C VAL A 137 16.04 -21.79 11.79
N ARG A 138 17.32 -22.06 11.59
CA ARG A 138 18.41 -21.66 12.50
C ARG A 138 18.32 -20.18 12.88
N ALA A 139 18.29 -19.90 14.19
CA ALA A 139 18.15 -18.58 14.78
C ALA A 139 16.86 -17.79 14.44
N ASP A 140 15.90 -18.41 13.80
CA ASP A 140 14.57 -17.82 13.68
C ASP A 140 13.82 -17.94 15.01
N VAL A 141 13.24 -16.82 15.43
CA VAL A 141 12.35 -16.77 16.60
C VAL A 141 11.05 -16.13 16.21
N ASP A 142 9.99 -16.51 16.92
CA ASP A 142 8.70 -15.86 16.83
C ASP A 142 8.82 -14.40 17.27
N PHE A 143 8.29 -13.47 16.47
CA PHE A 143 8.40 -12.04 16.75
C PHE A 143 7.04 -11.34 16.75
N GLY A 144 5.98 -12.12 16.87
CA GLY A 144 4.61 -11.64 16.86
C GLY A 144 3.75 -12.28 15.75
N PRO A 145 2.48 -11.92 15.65
CA PRO A 145 1.54 -12.56 14.72
C PRO A 145 1.92 -12.35 13.24
N THR A 146 2.58 -11.27 12.94
CA THR A 146 2.91 -10.86 11.55
C THR A 146 4.37 -11.03 11.19
N LEU A 147 5.28 -11.13 12.17
CA LEU A 147 6.73 -11.04 12.00
C LEU A 147 7.48 -12.30 12.44
N MET A 148 8.66 -12.47 11.85
CA MET A 148 9.72 -13.38 12.28
C MET A 148 11.02 -12.61 12.41
N LEU A 149 11.82 -12.93 13.44
CA LEU A 149 13.16 -12.38 13.61
C LEU A 149 14.20 -13.48 13.43
N ASN A 150 15.16 -13.29 12.52
CA ASN A 150 16.38 -14.08 12.46
C ASN A 150 17.52 -13.32 13.14
N ARG A 151 17.94 -13.77 14.31
CA ARG A 151 18.96 -13.09 15.12
C ARG A 151 20.32 -13.07 14.47
N ASN A 152 20.69 -14.12 13.74
CA ASN A 152 22.00 -14.21 13.08
C ASN A 152 22.18 -13.19 11.97
N ARG A 153 21.08 -12.77 11.31
CA ARG A 153 21.09 -11.78 10.24
C ARG A 153 21.10 -10.34 10.74
N CYS A 154 20.84 -10.13 12.03
CA CYS A 154 20.76 -8.80 12.62
C CYS A 154 22.13 -8.13 12.70
N ILE A 155 22.24 -6.88 12.21
CA ILE A 155 23.44 -6.04 12.26
C ILE A 155 23.40 -5.00 13.39
N LEU A 156 22.44 -5.11 14.31
CA LEU A 156 22.26 -4.22 15.47
C LEU A 156 22.20 -2.73 15.12
N CYS A 157 21.58 -2.38 14.01
CA CYS A 157 21.46 -1.00 13.54
C CYS A 157 20.41 -0.18 14.31
N THR A 158 19.67 -0.77 15.22
CA THR A 158 18.68 -0.15 16.12
C THR A 158 17.46 0.51 15.46
N ARG A 159 17.32 0.48 14.12
CA ARG A 159 16.18 1.12 13.44
C ARG A 159 14.83 0.65 13.97
N CYS A 160 14.66 -0.67 14.19
CA CYS A 160 13.41 -1.24 14.70
C CYS A 160 13.10 -0.75 16.13
N VAL A 161 14.09 -0.69 17.01
CA VAL A 161 13.92 -0.19 18.38
C VAL A 161 13.52 1.29 18.37
N ARG A 162 14.19 2.10 17.53
CA ARG A 162 13.88 3.53 17.40
C ARG A 162 12.52 3.77 16.74
N PHE A 163 12.11 2.93 15.78
CA PHE A 163 10.78 3.01 15.20
C PHE A 163 9.70 2.83 16.28
N MET A 164 9.81 1.79 17.11
CA MET A 164 8.87 1.54 18.20
C MET A 164 8.84 2.68 19.22
N ARG A 165 10.00 3.30 19.49
CA ARG A 165 10.11 4.43 20.41
C ARG A 165 9.61 5.75 19.82
N ASP A 166 9.99 6.06 18.57
CA ASP A 166 9.85 7.41 17.99
C ASP A 166 8.54 7.57 17.20
N ILE A 167 7.98 6.47 16.65
CA ILE A 167 6.81 6.49 15.77
C ILE A 167 5.61 5.83 16.42
N ASP A 168 5.80 4.62 16.95
CA ASP A 168 4.72 3.86 17.58
C ASP A 168 4.47 4.30 19.03
N HIS A 169 5.52 4.77 19.70
CA HIS A 169 5.51 5.11 21.13
C HIS A 169 5.08 3.96 22.03
N ASP A 170 5.36 2.74 21.57
CA ASP A 170 5.17 1.50 22.32
C ASP A 170 6.44 0.63 22.22
N ALA A 171 7.31 0.74 23.22
CA ALA A 171 8.64 0.14 23.22
C ALA A 171 8.60 -1.38 23.53
N GLN A 172 7.91 -2.18 22.70
CA GLN A 172 7.78 -3.63 22.87
C GLN A 172 9.08 -4.42 22.60
N ILE A 173 10.08 -3.79 21.98
CA ILE A 173 11.39 -4.40 21.67
C ILE A 173 12.53 -3.54 22.15
N ASN A 174 13.63 -4.20 22.53
CA ASN A 174 14.86 -3.51 22.88
C ASN A 174 16.10 -4.40 22.60
N ILE A 175 17.29 -3.84 22.85
CA ILE A 175 18.53 -4.59 22.84
C ILE A 175 18.70 -5.22 24.23
N ILE A 176 18.99 -6.50 24.26
CA ILE A 176 19.41 -7.23 25.46
C ILE A 176 20.87 -7.69 25.30
N ASP A 177 21.48 -8.03 26.42
CA ASP A 177 22.89 -8.40 26.51
C ASP A 177 23.86 -7.29 26.07
N ARG A 178 25.14 -7.61 25.95
CA ARG A 178 26.18 -6.64 25.58
C ARG A 178 27.31 -7.28 24.75
N GLY A 179 28.02 -6.43 24.04
CA GLY A 179 29.15 -6.86 23.21
C GLY A 179 28.71 -7.83 22.13
N ASN A 180 29.44 -8.92 21.95
CA ASN A 180 29.14 -9.92 20.95
C ASN A 180 27.83 -10.70 21.22
N GLY A 181 27.34 -10.71 22.45
CA GLY A 181 26.05 -11.31 22.82
C GLY A 181 24.83 -10.45 22.56
N SER A 182 24.99 -9.16 22.21
CA SER A 182 23.87 -8.23 22.00
C SER A 182 22.90 -8.75 20.95
N GLN A 183 21.61 -8.66 21.25
CA GLN A 183 20.54 -9.10 20.35
C GLN A 183 19.27 -8.26 20.54
N ILE A 184 18.42 -8.23 19.52
CA ILE A 184 17.09 -7.65 19.63
C ILE A 184 16.15 -8.70 20.23
N ALA A 185 15.35 -8.27 21.20
CA ALA A 185 14.37 -9.12 21.85
C ALA A 185 13.09 -8.36 22.19
N THR A 186 12.02 -9.10 22.40
CA THR A 186 10.75 -8.61 22.93
C THR A 186 10.68 -8.80 24.45
N PHE A 187 9.88 -7.98 25.12
CA PHE A 187 9.58 -8.16 26.56
C PHE A 187 8.44 -9.14 26.80
N GLN A 188 7.59 -9.34 25.78
CA GLN A 188 6.42 -10.19 25.82
C GLN A 188 6.72 -11.49 25.09
N GLU A 189 6.23 -12.61 25.62
CA GLU A 189 6.37 -13.92 24.98
C GLU A 189 5.65 -13.98 23.64
N GLU A 190 4.55 -13.24 23.49
CA GLU A 190 3.71 -13.16 22.30
C GLU A 190 4.33 -12.32 21.16
N GLY A 191 5.42 -11.61 21.41
CA GLY A 191 6.13 -10.79 20.43
C GLY A 191 5.54 -9.38 20.28
N VAL A 192 5.63 -8.81 19.08
CA VAL A 192 5.18 -7.45 18.76
C VAL A 192 3.71 -7.45 18.31
N HIS A 193 2.87 -6.71 19.02
CA HIS A 193 1.42 -6.60 18.80
C HIS A 193 0.96 -5.19 18.41
N SER A 194 1.77 -4.43 17.71
CA SER A 194 1.39 -3.11 17.21
C SER A 194 0.66 -3.21 15.87
N LEU A 195 -0.29 -2.32 15.64
CA LEU A 195 -0.90 -2.10 14.31
C LEU A 195 0.10 -1.56 13.26
N LEU A 196 1.31 -1.21 13.69
CA LEU A 196 2.39 -0.70 12.85
C LEU A 196 3.55 -1.69 12.72
N SER A 197 3.38 -2.92 13.20
CA SER A 197 4.46 -3.91 13.32
C SER A 197 5.16 -4.20 11.99
N GLY A 198 4.43 -4.23 10.88
CA GLY A 198 4.98 -4.48 9.54
C GLY A 198 6.04 -3.48 9.09
N ASN A 199 6.05 -2.25 9.63
CA ASN A 199 7.09 -1.27 9.32
C ASN A 199 8.46 -1.67 9.87
N LEU A 200 8.52 -2.55 10.87
CA LEU A 200 9.79 -3.10 11.36
C LEU A 200 10.56 -3.86 10.29
N MET A 201 9.85 -4.55 9.38
CA MET A 201 10.45 -5.18 8.21
C MET A 201 10.95 -4.14 7.20
N ASP A 202 10.21 -3.04 7.00
CA ASP A 202 10.62 -1.98 6.06
C ASP A 202 11.87 -1.25 6.54
N VAL A 203 11.90 -0.86 7.82
CA VAL A 203 13.08 -0.15 8.38
C VAL A 203 14.28 -1.06 8.57
N CYS A 204 14.10 -2.39 8.62
CA CYS A 204 15.21 -3.32 8.77
C CYS A 204 16.03 -3.38 7.46
N PRO A 205 17.32 -2.97 7.50
CA PRO A 205 18.13 -2.92 6.28
C PRO A 205 18.61 -4.30 5.80
N VAL A 206 18.36 -5.34 6.60
CA VAL A 206 18.78 -6.72 6.33
C VAL A 206 17.60 -7.68 6.49
N GLY A 207 17.77 -8.95 6.16
CA GLY A 207 16.73 -9.97 6.32
C GLY A 207 16.58 -10.52 7.73
N ALA A 208 16.88 -9.72 8.75
CA ALA A 208 16.67 -10.12 10.15
C ALA A 208 15.19 -10.13 10.53
N ILE A 209 14.46 -9.06 10.21
CA ILE A 209 13.00 -9.00 10.40
C ILE A 209 12.33 -9.23 9.06
N THR A 210 11.44 -10.23 9.00
CA THR A 210 10.68 -10.60 7.82
C THR A 210 9.21 -10.78 8.17
N THR A 211 8.30 -10.61 7.21
CA THR A 211 6.87 -10.85 7.44
C THR A 211 6.53 -12.31 7.19
N ARG A 212 5.65 -12.89 8.01
CA ARG A 212 5.14 -14.25 7.82
C ARG A 212 4.40 -14.40 6.50
N ASP A 213 3.70 -13.34 6.09
CA ASP A 213 2.90 -13.32 4.86
C ASP A 213 3.76 -13.47 3.60
N TYR A 214 4.86 -12.73 3.51
CA TYR A 214 5.73 -12.75 2.31
C TYR A 214 6.81 -13.84 2.36
N ARG A 215 7.14 -14.35 3.55
CA ARG A 215 8.26 -15.26 3.77
C ARG A 215 8.22 -16.47 2.85
N PHE A 216 9.31 -16.70 2.13
CA PHE A 216 9.53 -17.81 1.18
C PHE A 216 8.56 -17.87 -0.02
N LYS A 217 7.70 -16.86 -0.22
CA LYS A 217 6.76 -16.83 -1.35
C LYS A 217 7.35 -16.27 -2.63
N SER A 218 8.28 -15.32 -2.52
CA SER A 218 8.80 -14.59 -3.67
C SER A 218 10.17 -13.98 -3.42
N ARG A 219 10.80 -13.54 -4.52
CA ARG A 219 12.01 -12.74 -4.54
C ARG A 219 11.76 -11.48 -5.36
N PRO A 220 12.57 -10.40 -5.20
CA PRO A 220 12.36 -9.18 -5.97
C PRO A 220 12.30 -9.38 -7.48
N TRP A 221 13.17 -10.24 -8.03
CA TRP A 221 13.19 -10.55 -9.48
C TRP A 221 11.99 -11.39 -9.96
N ASP A 222 11.23 -12.01 -9.05
CA ASP A 222 9.98 -12.69 -9.37
C ASP A 222 8.80 -11.72 -9.46
N ASN A 223 8.98 -10.47 -9.01
CA ASN A 223 7.97 -9.42 -8.95
C ASN A 223 8.34 -8.26 -9.90
N PRO A 224 8.39 -8.49 -11.23
CA PRO A 224 8.87 -7.50 -12.19
C PRO A 224 7.91 -6.35 -12.40
N PHE A 225 6.66 -6.50 -11.95
CA PHE A 225 5.64 -5.47 -12.07
C PHE A 225 5.31 -4.86 -10.71
N ALA A 226 5.09 -3.57 -10.72
CA ALA A 226 4.63 -2.85 -9.55
C ALA A 226 3.73 -1.69 -9.97
N ALA A 227 2.67 -1.43 -9.20
CA ALA A 227 1.79 -0.30 -9.42
C ALA A 227 1.78 0.60 -8.20
N ASP A 228 1.98 1.90 -8.42
CA ASP A 228 1.79 2.89 -7.38
C ASP A 228 0.29 3.17 -7.25
N THR A 229 -0.25 2.94 -6.08
CA THR A 229 -1.67 3.06 -5.79
C THR A 229 -1.89 3.65 -4.39
N ILE A 230 -3.11 3.67 -3.94
CA ILE A 230 -3.48 3.99 -2.56
C ILE A 230 -4.12 2.79 -1.86
N CYS A 231 -3.95 2.73 -0.56
CA CYS A 231 -4.67 1.80 0.28
C CYS A 231 -6.09 2.32 0.54
N THR A 232 -7.10 1.48 0.34
CA THR A 232 -8.51 1.83 0.54
C THR A 232 -9.12 1.25 1.82
N GLN A 233 -8.31 0.65 2.70
CA GLN A 233 -8.80 -0.02 3.90
C GLN A 233 -9.30 0.93 5.01
N CYS A 234 -8.97 2.21 4.93
CA CYS A 234 -9.44 3.22 5.88
C CYS A 234 -9.42 4.63 5.26
N ALA A 235 -9.95 5.60 6.00
CA ALA A 235 -10.07 6.99 5.57
C ALA A 235 -8.72 7.73 5.37
N LYS A 236 -7.57 7.16 5.75
CA LYS A 236 -6.27 7.78 5.56
C LYS A 236 -5.82 7.82 4.10
N GLY A 237 -6.07 6.75 3.33
CA GLY A 237 -5.66 6.68 1.93
C GLY A 237 -4.14 6.64 1.74
N CYS A 238 -3.42 5.81 2.50
CA CYS A 238 -1.96 5.71 2.42
C CYS A 238 -1.48 5.42 1.01
N ASN A 239 -0.43 6.10 0.58
CA ASN A 239 0.25 5.84 -0.69
C ASN A 239 1.07 4.57 -0.55
N VAL A 240 0.83 3.62 -1.44
CA VAL A 240 1.47 2.30 -1.40
C VAL A 240 1.87 1.84 -2.79
N THR A 241 2.82 0.92 -2.85
CA THR A 241 3.17 0.18 -4.07
C THR A 241 2.66 -1.24 -3.95
N ALA A 242 1.84 -1.66 -4.90
CA ALA A 242 1.39 -3.03 -5.08
C ALA A 242 2.42 -3.81 -5.91
N TRP A 243 2.90 -4.94 -5.41
CA TRP A 243 3.91 -5.77 -6.07
C TRP A 243 3.28 -7.01 -6.69
N ILE A 244 3.58 -7.24 -7.97
CA ILE A 244 2.93 -8.24 -8.80
C ILE A 244 3.92 -9.32 -9.21
N LYS A 245 3.59 -10.56 -8.94
CA LYS A 245 4.39 -11.74 -9.28
C LYS A 245 4.19 -12.14 -10.74
N ALA A 246 5.30 -12.41 -11.45
CA ALA A 246 5.26 -12.82 -12.85
C ALA A 246 4.65 -14.21 -13.05
N LYS A 247 4.92 -15.13 -12.12
CA LYS A 247 4.47 -16.52 -12.15
C LYS A 247 3.61 -16.85 -10.93
N PRO A 248 2.29 -16.57 -10.98
CA PRO A 248 1.39 -16.75 -9.83
C PRO A 248 1.36 -18.18 -9.29
N GLU A 249 1.54 -19.18 -10.15
CA GLU A 249 1.58 -20.59 -9.77
C GLU A 249 2.63 -20.91 -8.69
N TRP A 250 3.70 -20.11 -8.62
CA TRP A 250 4.73 -20.25 -7.58
C TRP A 250 4.36 -19.55 -6.26
N ALA A 251 3.23 -18.85 -6.25
CA ALA A 251 2.68 -18.19 -5.06
C ALA A 251 1.23 -18.65 -4.79
N LYS A 252 0.94 -19.93 -4.99
CA LYS A 252 -0.39 -20.53 -4.81
C LYS A 252 -1.49 -19.83 -5.62
N GLY A 253 -1.15 -19.29 -6.78
CA GLY A 253 -2.07 -18.61 -7.68
C GLY A 253 -2.17 -17.09 -7.49
N SER A 254 -1.66 -16.53 -6.40
CA SER A 254 -1.74 -15.09 -6.15
C SER A 254 -0.79 -14.30 -7.03
N ARG A 255 -1.32 -13.29 -7.72
CA ARG A 255 -0.53 -12.30 -8.49
C ARG A 255 -0.06 -11.17 -7.60
N LEU A 256 -0.95 -10.61 -6.80
CA LEU A 256 -0.64 -9.60 -5.80
C LEU A 256 0.08 -10.26 -4.61
N ILE A 257 1.34 -9.86 -4.37
CA ILE A 257 2.20 -10.59 -3.44
C ILE A 257 2.51 -9.83 -2.16
N ARG A 258 2.50 -8.50 -2.21
CA ARG A 258 2.68 -7.63 -1.05
C ARG A 258 2.36 -6.18 -1.37
N PHE A 259 2.12 -5.38 -0.31
CA PHE A 259 2.14 -3.92 -0.35
C PHE A 259 3.33 -3.38 0.42
N THR A 260 3.94 -2.31 -0.08
CA THR A 260 4.94 -1.52 0.65
C THR A 260 4.53 -0.05 0.70
N PRO A 261 4.83 0.68 1.79
CA PRO A 261 4.52 2.10 1.86
C PRO A 261 5.37 2.87 0.84
N ARG A 262 4.76 3.88 0.24
CA ARG A 262 5.40 4.85 -0.62
C ARG A 262 5.39 6.20 0.07
N PHE A 263 6.53 6.85 0.14
CA PHE A 263 6.68 8.13 0.82
C PHE A 263 5.71 9.18 0.29
N ASN A 264 4.93 9.77 1.19
CA ASN A 264 4.12 10.95 0.93
C ASN A 264 4.00 11.76 2.24
N PRO A 265 4.67 12.94 2.33
CA PRO A 265 4.70 13.73 3.57
C PRO A 265 3.32 14.28 3.97
N ASP A 266 2.38 14.39 3.02
CA ASP A 266 1.05 14.95 3.27
C ASP A 266 0.02 13.89 3.70
N VAL A 267 0.34 12.59 3.59
CA VAL A 267 -0.63 11.50 3.85
C VAL A 267 -0.12 10.50 4.87
N ASN A 268 0.96 9.82 4.58
CA ASN A 268 1.42 8.67 5.36
C ASN A 268 2.92 8.68 5.67
N ASP A 269 3.64 9.75 5.30
CA ASP A 269 5.09 9.81 5.44
C ASP A 269 5.73 8.51 4.86
N TYR A 270 6.50 7.78 5.64
CA TYR A 270 7.15 6.51 5.25
C TYR A 270 6.35 5.26 5.65
N TRP A 271 5.17 5.40 6.28
CA TRP A 271 4.54 4.34 7.07
C TRP A 271 3.24 3.84 6.46
N MET A 272 2.86 2.63 6.83
CA MET A 272 1.52 2.07 6.63
C MET A 272 1.15 1.14 7.80
N CYS A 273 -0.15 0.95 8.04
CA CYS A 273 -0.60 0.02 9.07
C CYS A 273 -0.66 -1.42 8.56
N ASP A 274 -0.70 -2.35 9.50
CA ASP A 274 -0.75 -3.78 9.24
C ASP A 274 -2.04 -4.22 8.54
N ILE A 275 -3.16 -3.52 8.78
CA ILE A 275 -4.42 -3.74 8.08
C ILE A 275 -4.23 -3.58 6.57
N GLY A 276 -3.71 -2.42 6.13
CA GLY A 276 -3.46 -2.17 4.71
C GLY A 276 -2.36 -3.06 4.12
N ARG A 277 -1.44 -3.55 4.96
CA ARG A 277 -0.32 -4.37 4.55
C ARG A 277 -0.67 -5.85 4.37
N PHE A 278 -1.54 -6.40 5.23
CA PHE A 278 -1.78 -7.84 5.32
C PHE A 278 -3.22 -8.25 5.01
N GLU A 279 -4.21 -7.38 5.22
CA GLU A 279 -5.61 -7.72 4.97
C GLU A 279 -6.03 -7.45 3.51
N TYR A 280 -5.24 -7.88 2.51
CA TYR A 280 -5.55 -7.72 1.09
C TYR A 280 -5.87 -9.03 0.36
N HIS A 281 -5.69 -10.17 1.02
CA HIS A 281 -5.82 -11.49 0.40
C HIS A 281 -7.22 -11.81 -0.14
N TRP A 282 -8.25 -11.08 0.35
CA TRP A 282 -9.61 -11.20 -0.15
C TRP A 282 -9.73 -10.83 -1.65
N ILE A 283 -8.80 -10.05 -2.20
CA ILE A 283 -8.84 -9.60 -3.59
C ILE A 283 -8.74 -10.77 -4.57
N GLU A 284 -7.90 -11.75 -4.26
CA GLU A 284 -7.69 -12.97 -5.06
C GLU A 284 -8.07 -14.24 -4.28
N GLY A 285 -8.94 -14.10 -3.26
CA GLY A 285 -9.43 -15.20 -2.43
C GLY A 285 -10.48 -16.07 -3.15
N GLU A 286 -10.81 -17.21 -2.55
CA GLU A 286 -11.77 -18.19 -3.08
C GLU A 286 -13.20 -17.63 -3.16
N ASP A 287 -13.55 -16.70 -2.27
CA ASP A 287 -14.87 -16.04 -2.26
C ASP A 287 -15.00 -14.92 -3.29
N ARG A 288 -14.06 -14.77 -4.21
CA ARG A 288 -14.10 -13.74 -5.26
C ARG A 288 -15.24 -14.02 -6.25
N ILE A 289 -16.18 -13.07 -6.43
CA ILE A 289 -17.22 -13.14 -7.44
C ILE A 289 -16.56 -12.91 -8.81
N VAL A 290 -16.69 -13.89 -9.71
CA VAL A 290 -16.02 -13.88 -11.03
C VAL A 290 -17.01 -13.91 -12.20
N LYS A 291 -18.31 -14.14 -11.94
CA LYS A 291 -19.39 -14.19 -12.94
C LYS A 291 -20.67 -13.59 -12.39
N PRO A 292 -21.53 -13.01 -13.23
CA PRO A 292 -22.87 -12.64 -12.81
C PRO A 292 -23.65 -13.89 -12.37
N LEU A 293 -24.46 -13.74 -11.30
CA LEU A 293 -25.33 -14.80 -10.82
C LEU A 293 -26.77 -14.30 -10.79
N VAL A 294 -27.69 -15.15 -11.19
CA VAL A 294 -29.13 -14.91 -11.14
C VAL A 294 -29.81 -16.04 -10.37
N LYS A 295 -30.68 -15.67 -9.43
CA LYS A 295 -31.43 -16.64 -8.62
C LYS A 295 -32.62 -17.17 -9.40
N THR A 296 -32.67 -18.49 -9.59
CA THR A 296 -33.80 -19.20 -10.21
C THR A 296 -34.33 -20.21 -9.15
N GLY A 297 -35.55 -19.96 -8.67
CA GLY A 297 -36.04 -20.66 -7.48
C GLY A 297 -35.20 -20.29 -6.27
N ASP A 298 -34.62 -21.29 -5.57
CA ASP A 298 -33.79 -21.07 -4.39
C ASP A 298 -32.27 -21.15 -4.70
N VAL A 299 -31.90 -21.32 -5.97
CA VAL A 299 -30.50 -21.52 -6.36
C VAL A 299 -30.00 -20.38 -7.23
N GLN A 300 -28.86 -19.83 -6.88
CA GLN A 300 -28.12 -18.90 -7.76
C GLN A 300 -27.36 -19.68 -8.81
N GLN A 301 -27.49 -19.24 -10.07
CA GLN A 301 -26.83 -19.85 -11.22
C GLN A 301 -26.03 -18.80 -11.99
N PRO A 302 -24.88 -19.16 -12.56
CA PRO A 302 -24.15 -18.29 -13.47
C PRO A 302 -25.03 -17.86 -14.65
N ALA A 303 -25.00 -16.57 -14.97
CA ALA A 303 -25.75 -16.00 -16.08
C ALA A 303 -24.85 -15.14 -16.96
N SER A 304 -25.28 -14.86 -18.18
CA SER A 304 -24.59 -13.87 -18.99
C SER A 304 -24.81 -12.44 -18.46
N TRP A 305 -23.89 -11.53 -18.74
CA TRP A 305 -24.09 -10.11 -18.41
C TRP A 305 -25.38 -9.55 -19.02
N ARG A 306 -25.73 -9.97 -20.23
CA ARG A 306 -26.98 -9.57 -20.90
C ARG A 306 -28.20 -9.96 -20.09
N ASP A 307 -28.26 -11.21 -19.64
CA ASP A 307 -29.44 -11.74 -18.93
C ASP A 307 -29.52 -11.15 -17.51
N ALA A 308 -28.38 -11.04 -16.83
CA ALA A 308 -28.32 -10.42 -15.50
C ALA A 308 -28.74 -8.94 -15.55
N THR A 309 -28.19 -8.14 -16.50
CA THR A 309 -28.57 -6.73 -16.65
C THR A 309 -30.02 -6.57 -17.02
N ALA A 310 -30.53 -7.39 -17.95
CA ALA A 310 -31.96 -7.38 -18.35
C ALA A 310 -32.88 -7.71 -17.16
N GLY A 311 -32.57 -8.76 -16.39
CA GLY A 311 -33.35 -9.14 -15.22
C GLY A 311 -33.36 -8.09 -14.11
N VAL A 312 -32.20 -7.47 -13.84
CA VAL A 312 -32.10 -6.35 -12.87
C VAL A 312 -32.94 -5.16 -13.38
N SER A 313 -32.78 -4.75 -14.64
CA SER A 313 -33.50 -3.59 -15.19
C SER A 313 -35.00 -3.81 -15.23
N GLU A 314 -35.45 -5.01 -15.60
CA GLU A 314 -36.87 -5.36 -15.59
C GLU A 314 -37.49 -5.23 -14.18
N ARG A 315 -36.86 -5.87 -13.19
CA ARG A 315 -37.38 -5.89 -11.81
C ARG A 315 -37.26 -4.54 -11.10
N LEU A 316 -36.15 -3.81 -11.27
CA LEU A 316 -36.01 -2.45 -10.73
C LEU A 316 -36.96 -1.45 -11.44
N GLY A 317 -37.08 -1.53 -12.76
CA GLY A 317 -37.96 -0.68 -13.54
C GLY A 317 -39.43 -0.88 -13.17
N ALA A 318 -39.88 -2.14 -13.04
CA ALA A 318 -41.21 -2.47 -12.57
C ALA A 318 -41.50 -1.96 -11.14
N ALA A 319 -40.52 -2.12 -10.22
CA ALA A 319 -40.62 -1.59 -8.87
C ALA A 319 -40.68 -0.05 -8.87
N GLY A 320 -39.85 0.62 -9.67
CA GLY A 320 -39.81 2.09 -9.81
C GLY A 320 -41.11 2.66 -10.35
N THR A 321 -41.76 1.98 -11.29
CA THR A 321 -43.06 2.39 -11.82
C THR A 321 -44.20 2.20 -10.81
N SER A 322 -44.16 1.11 -10.04
CA SER A 322 -45.26 0.77 -9.10
C SER A 322 -45.12 1.50 -7.75
N ASN A 323 -43.92 1.63 -7.22
CA ASN A 323 -43.62 2.25 -5.92
C ASN A 323 -42.18 2.79 -5.88
N PRO A 324 -41.92 3.98 -6.41
CA PRO A 324 -40.57 4.56 -6.41
C PRO A 324 -40.00 4.74 -4.99
N ASP A 325 -40.86 5.04 -4.01
CA ASP A 325 -40.46 5.16 -2.59
C ASP A 325 -40.08 3.82 -1.95
N GLY A 326 -40.43 2.71 -2.58
CA GLY A 326 -40.10 1.36 -2.13
C GLY A 326 -38.72 0.87 -2.57
N ILE A 327 -37.98 1.66 -3.32
CA ILE A 327 -36.61 1.31 -3.76
C ILE A 327 -35.57 2.09 -2.95
N ARG A 328 -34.56 1.40 -2.49
CA ARG A 328 -33.38 2.03 -1.81
C ARG A 328 -32.07 1.44 -2.33
N PHE A 329 -31.03 2.25 -2.18
CA PHE A 329 -29.65 1.93 -2.53
C PHE A 329 -28.78 2.08 -1.30
N LEU A 330 -28.12 1.00 -0.89
CA LEU A 330 -27.15 0.98 0.21
C LEU A 330 -25.75 0.88 -0.38
N LEU A 331 -24.98 1.95 -0.26
CA LEU A 331 -23.67 2.06 -0.87
C LEU A 331 -22.57 2.03 0.21
N SER A 332 -21.56 1.23 -0.01
CA SER A 332 -20.34 1.31 0.79
C SER A 332 -19.55 2.58 0.49
N ALA A 333 -19.01 3.24 1.49
CA ALA A 333 -18.07 4.34 1.29
C ALA A 333 -16.67 3.87 0.76
N HIS A 334 -16.55 2.59 0.36
CA HIS A 334 -15.48 2.11 -0.52
C HIS A 334 -15.73 2.45 -1.99
N ALA A 335 -16.92 2.92 -2.32
CA ALA A 335 -17.25 3.44 -3.64
C ALA A 335 -16.37 4.64 -4.00
N SER A 336 -15.92 4.70 -5.24
CA SER A 336 -15.20 5.84 -5.81
C SER A 336 -16.14 7.03 -6.07
N HIS A 337 -15.58 8.20 -6.44
CA HIS A 337 -16.39 9.34 -6.85
C HIS A 337 -17.22 9.00 -8.09
N GLU A 338 -16.63 8.31 -9.05
CA GLU A 338 -17.26 7.90 -10.30
C GLU A 338 -18.50 7.05 -10.02
N GLU A 339 -18.38 6.07 -9.16
CA GLU A 339 -19.45 5.15 -8.80
C GLU A 339 -20.55 5.85 -8.00
N LEU A 340 -20.20 6.62 -6.99
CA LEU A 340 -21.15 7.40 -6.19
C LEU A 340 -21.94 8.39 -7.05
N PHE A 341 -21.26 9.05 -7.99
CA PHE A 341 -21.91 9.98 -8.92
C PHE A 341 -22.88 9.27 -9.87
N LEU A 342 -22.47 8.13 -10.43
CA LEU A 342 -23.34 7.35 -11.30
C LEU A 342 -24.57 6.82 -10.56
N PHE A 343 -24.43 6.35 -9.32
CA PHE A 343 -25.57 5.98 -8.49
C PHE A 343 -26.49 7.17 -8.23
N LYS A 344 -25.95 8.34 -7.91
CA LYS A 344 -26.73 9.56 -7.71
C LYS A 344 -27.55 9.90 -8.96
N ARG A 345 -26.93 9.89 -10.12
CA ARG A 345 -27.64 10.15 -11.39
C ARG A 345 -28.68 9.06 -11.70
N LEU A 346 -28.30 7.79 -11.53
CA LEU A 346 -29.21 6.66 -11.75
C LEU A 346 -30.48 6.79 -10.90
N THR A 347 -30.35 7.12 -9.61
CA THR A 347 -31.49 7.27 -8.72
C THR A 347 -32.35 8.48 -9.06
N GLN A 348 -31.75 9.60 -9.44
CA GLN A 348 -32.48 10.80 -9.86
C GLN A 348 -33.33 10.56 -11.12
N GLU A 349 -32.74 9.90 -12.12
CA GLU A 349 -33.45 9.61 -13.38
C GLU A 349 -34.53 8.50 -13.22
N LEU A 350 -34.23 7.47 -12.40
CA LEU A 350 -35.13 6.33 -12.21
C LEU A 350 -36.30 6.66 -11.28
N LEU A 351 -36.09 7.43 -10.23
CA LEU A 351 -37.03 7.64 -9.13
C LEU A 351 -37.55 9.09 -9.03
N GLY A 352 -37.11 9.99 -9.91
CA GLY A 352 -37.53 11.39 -9.90
C GLY A 352 -37.34 12.06 -8.54
N ASP A 353 -38.41 12.64 -7.98
CA ASP A 353 -38.35 13.37 -6.70
C ASP A 353 -37.97 12.49 -5.51
N SER A 354 -38.16 11.18 -5.57
CA SER A 354 -37.73 10.21 -4.54
C SER A 354 -36.23 9.87 -4.61
N GLY A 355 -35.58 10.20 -5.73
CA GLY A 355 -34.18 9.86 -6.00
C GLY A 355 -33.19 10.37 -4.96
N PRO A 356 -33.23 11.65 -4.55
CA PRO A 356 -32.27 12.19 -3.58
C PRO A 356 -32.27 11.50 -2.22
N GLY A 357 -33.41 10.98 -1.77
CA GLY A 357 -33.57 10.25 -0.51
C GLY A 357 -33.40 8.73 -0.62
N ALA A 358 -33.15 8.22 -1.84
CA ALA A 358 -33.09 6.78 -2.08
C ALA A 358 -31.70 6.16 -1.71
N ILE A 359 -30.65 6.96 -1.54
CA ILE A 359 -29.29 6.48 -1.27
C ILE A 359 -28.97 6.61 0.21
N THR A 360 -28.47 5.52 0.80
CA THR A 360 -27.82 5.49 2.10
C THR A 360 -26.35 5.09 1.91
N VAL A 361 -25.42 5.91 2.34
CA VAL A 361 -23.99 5.59 2.33
C VAL A 361 -23.56 5.11 3.72
N THR A 362 -22.89 3.98 3.77
CA THR A 362 -22.45 3.36 5.02
C THR A 362 -20.99 2.92 4.96
N TRP A 363 -20.41 2.74 6.13
CA TRP A 363 -19.04 2.24 6.30
C TRP A 363 -18.88 1.57 7.65
N ARG A 364 -17.86 0.72 7.78
CA ARG A 364 -17.48 0.13 9.05
C ARG A 364 -16.73 1.17 9.90
N HIS A 365 -17.11 1.27 11.16
CA HIS A 365 -16.36 2.02 12.18
C HIS A 365 -15.79 1.03 13.19
N ARG A 366 -14.48 1.09 13.41
CA ARG A 366 -13.76 0.20 14.31
C ARG A 366 -12.69 0.99 15.05
N GLU A 367 -12.84 1.11 16.36
CA GLU A 367 -11.80 1.67 17.20
C GLU A 367 -10.51 0.86 17.08
N LYS A 368 -9.40 1.57 16.95
CA LYS A 368 -8.07 1.00 16.78
C LYS A 368 -7.15 1.59 17.83
N PRO A 369 -7.13 0.99 19.03
CA PRO A 369 -6.36 1.53 20.13
C PRO A 369 -4.86 1.59 19.77
N GLN A 370 -4.28 2.76 20.00
CA GLN A 370 -2.86 3.05 19.83
C GLN A 370 -2.43 3.97 20.98
N PRO A 371 -1.15 3.95 21.40
CA PRO A 371 -0.62 4.93 22.36
C PRO A 371 -0.98 6.36 21.96
N ALA A 372 -1.22 7.23 22.93
CA ALA A 372 -1.68 8.59 22.65
C ALA A 372 -0.69 9.38 21.77
N GLU A 373 0.59 9.17 22.01
CA GLU A 373 1.70 9.84 21.34
C GLU A 373 2.06 9.27 19.97
N THR A 374 1.52 8.08 19.57
CA THR A 374 1.80 7.48 18.26
C THR A 374 1.66 8.52 17.15
N THR A 375 2.71 8.70 16.36
CA THR A 375 2.72 9.73 15.31
C THR A 375 1.91 9.32 14.08
N PHE A 376 1.86 8.03 13.77
CA PHE A 376 1.07 7.48 12.68
C PHE A 376 -0.24 6.88 13.21
N LYS A 377 -1.28 7.70 13.29
CA LYS A 377 -2.62 7.23 13.72
C LYS A 377 -3.36 6.50 12.61
N VAL A 378 -3.96 5.38 12.95
CA VAL A 378 -4.85 4.61 12.08
C VAL A 378 -6.29 5.05 12.35
N PRO A 379 -7.01 5.59 11.34
CA PRO A 379 -8.38 6.07 11.54
C PRO A 379 -9.35 4.96 11.94
N ALA A 380 -10.36 5.29 12.73
CA ALA A 380 -11.44 4.37 13.08
C ALA A 380 -12.41 4.08 11.92
N VAL A 381 -12.46 4.98 10.93
CA VAL A 381 -13.29 4.83 9.72
C VAL A 381 -12.61 3.89 8.73
N ASP A 382 -13.19 2.70 8.52
CA ASP A 382 -12.71 1.68 7.59
C ASP A 382 -13.31 1.87 6.19
N ALA A 383 -13.12 3.06 5.61
CA ALA A 383 -13.52 3.35 4.23
C ALA A 383 -12.75 4.56 3.68
N PRO A 384 -12.36 4.56 2.39
CA PRO A 384 -11.49 5.59 1.83
C PRO A 384 -12.21 6.88 1.45
N ASN A 385 -13.53 6.86 1.21
CA ASN A 385 -14.23 7.92 0.44
C ASN A 385 -15.47 8.52 1.12
N VAL A 386 -15.53 8.54 2.44
CA VAL A 386 -16.62 9.21 3.17
C VAL A 386 -16.69 10.69 2.83
N ASN A 387 -15.55 11.37 2.68
CA ASN A 387 -15.50 12.76 2.26
C ASN A 387 -15.97 12.96 0.82
N GLY A 388 -15.63 12.05 -0.09
CA GLY A 388 -16.14 12.09 -1.47
C GLY A 388 -17.67 11.96 -1.52
N ALA A 389 -18.25 11.05 -0.74
CA ALA A 389 -19.71 10.93 -0.63
C ALA A 389 -20.35 12.24 -0.13
N ARG A 390 -19.72 12.93 0.83
CA ARG A 390 -20.19 14.24 1.33
C ARG A 390 -20.10 15.33 0.26
N MET A 391 -19.00 15.40 -0.46
CA MET A 391 -18.80 16.37 -1.55
C MET A 391 -19.84 16.21 -2.65
N LEU A 392 -20.27 14.98 -2.90
CA LEU A 392 -21.33 14.67 -3.84
C LEU A 392 -22.75 14.83 -3.26
N GLY A 393 -22.88 15.22 -1.98
CA GLY A 393 -24.16 15.42 -1.31
C GLY A 393 -24.90 14.14 -0.93
N LEU A 394 -24.20 12.99 -0.84
CA LEU A 394 -24.78 11.69 -0.52
C LEU A 394 -24.64 11.29 0.96
N ALA A 395 -23.78 11.98 1.71
CA ALA A 395 -23.61 11.80 3.14
C ALA A 395 -23.55 13.18 3.80
N PRO A 396 -24.68 13.82 4.10
CA PRO A 396 -24.72 15.17 4.69
C PRO A 396 -24.17 15.16 6.11
N GLY A 397 -23.48 16.26 6.48
CA GLY A 397 -22.96 16.49 7.82
C GLY A 397 -21.50 16.03 8.05
N ALA A 398 -21.01 16.16 9.28
CA ALA A 398 -19.72 15.61 9.66
C ALA A 398 -19.79 14.07 9.69
N PRO A 399 -18.73 13.35 9.27
CA PRO A 399 -18.77 11.88 9.20
C PRO A 399 -18.70 11.27 10.62
N GLY A 400 -19.76 11.48 11.40
CA GLY A 400 -19.94 10.86 12.71
C GLY A 400 -20.48 9.43 12.57
N ALA A 401 -20.02 8.52 13.43
CA ALA A 401 -20.58 7.18 13.52
C ALA A 401 -22.10 7.20 13.82
N GLU A 402 -22.53 8.14 14.65
CA GLU A 402 -23.93 8.28 15.07
C GLU A 402 -24.88 8.57 13.91
N GLN A 403 -24.56 9.51 13.00
CA GLN A 403 -25.44 9.82 11.87
C GLN A 403 -25.56 8.62 10.89
N ARG A 404 -24.44 7.96 10.59
CA ARG A 404 -24.44 6.74 9.78
C ARG A 404 -25.33 5.65 10.40
N GLU A 405 -25.23 5.43 11.72
CA GLU A 405 -26.04 4.44 12.42
C GLU A 405 -27.53 4.80 12.39
N ALA A 406 -27.87 6.09 12.51
CA ALA A 406 -29.24 6.56 12.39
C ALA A 406 -29.79 6.32 10.98
N ASP A 407 -29.00 6.62 9.92
CA ASP A 407 -29.44 6.42 8.53
C ASP A 407 -29.64 4.94 8.18
N VAL A 408 -28.73 4.07 8.60
CA VAL A 408 -28.85 2.61 8.42
C VAL A 408 -30.01 2.05 9.24
N SER A 409 -30.24 2.53 10.46
CA SER A 409 -31.37 2.13 11.29
C SER A 409 -32.70 2.56 10.69
N ALA A 410 -32.79 3.76 10.11
CA ALA A 410 -33.99 4.23 9.40
C ALA A 410 -34.29 3.37 8.15
N LEU A 411 -33.26 3.00 7.38
CA LEU A 411 -33.41 2.09 6.26
C LEU A 411 -33.91 0.70 6.73
N ARG A 412 -33.31 0.14 7.78
CA ARG A 412 -33.72 -1.13 8.36
C ARG A 412 -35.19 -1.11 8.79
N GLN A 413 -35.61 -0.10 9.54
CA GLN A 413 -36.99 0.07 9.96
C GLN A 413 -37.96 0.20 8.77
N ALA A 414 -37.53 0.86 7.69
CA ALA A 414 -38.34 0.98 6.48
C ALA A 414 -38.53 -0.36 5.76
N VAL A 415 -37.51 -1.21 5.72
CA VAL A 415 -37.60 -2.58 5.19
C VAL A 415 -38.48 -3.46 6.08
N GLU A 416 -38.27 -3.46 7.40
CA GLU A 416 -39.03 -4.24 8.37
C GLU A 416 -40.53 -3.85 8.38
N ALA A 417 -40.83 -2.58 8.10
CA ALA A 417 -42.21 -2.07 7.96
C ALA A 417 -42.84 -2.32 6.56
N GLY A 418 -42.12 -2.97 5.64
CA GLY A 418 -42.58 -3.23 4.28
C GLY A 418 -42.73 -1.98 3.38
N ARG A 419 -42.16 -0.84 3.80
CA ARG A 419 -42.13 0.39 2.99
C ARG A 419 -41.07 0.30 1.90
N VAL A 420 -39.95 -0.39 2.18
CA VAL A 420 -38.89 -0.68 1.21
C VAL A 420 -38.98 -2.15 0.82
N THR A 421 -39.22 -2.41 -0.45
CA THR A 421 -39.42 -3.75 -1.00
C THR A 421 -38.34 -4.16 -1.99
N ALA A 422 -37.53 -3.21 -2.47
CA ALA A 422 -36.39 -3.44 -3.36
C ALA A 422 -35.12 -2.73 -2.81
N LEU A 423 -34.05 -3.47 -2.70
CA LEU A 423 -32.76 -2.95 -2.23
C LEU A 423 -31.64 -3.32 -3.20
N TYR A 424 -30.90 -2.30 -3.62
CA TYR A 424 -29.64 -2.46 -4.34
C TYR A 424 -28.49 -2.18 -3.39
N VAL A 425 -27.59 -3.15 -3.19
CA VAL A 425 -26.42 -3.00 -2.34
C VAL A 425 -25.17 -2.96 -3.20
N PHE A 426 -24.34 -1.95 -2.99
CA PHE A 426 -23.04 -1.81 -3.63
C PHE A 426 -21.91 -1.89 -2.61
N ASP A 427 -21.09 -2.92 -2.72
CA ASP A 427 -19.97 -3.16 -1.81
C ASP A 427 -18.69 -3.62 -2.55
N PRO A 428 -17.84 -2.68 -2.98
CA PRO A 428 -16.55 -2.98 -3.61
C PRO A 428 -15.42 -3.22 -2.59
N GLY A 429 -15.73 -3.23 -1.30
CA GLY A 429 -14.78 -3.36 -0.19
C GLY A 429 -14.57 -4.79 0.30
N PRO A 430 -13.77 -4.95 1.35
CA PRO A 430 -13.61 -6.23 2.05
C PRO A 430 -14.88 -6.63 2.80
N GLU A 431 -14.94 -7.88 3.23
CA GLU A 431 -16.07 -8.37 4.03
C GLU A 431 -16.30 -7.50 5.28
N GLY A 432 -17.57 -7.14 5.51
CA GLY A 432 -17.99 -6.28 6.60
C GLY A 432 -17.73 -4.79 6.38
N SER A 433 -17.32 -4.35 5.19
CA SER A 433 -17.11 -2.93 4.84
C SER A 433 -18.34 -2.06 5.05
N ILE A 434 -19.53 -2.61 4.84
CA ILE A 434 -20.82 -1.93 5.02
C ILE A 434 -21.45 -2.13 6.42
N GLY A 435 -20.73 -2.76 7.35
CA GLY A 435 -21.24 -3.03 8.70
C GLY A 435 -22.07 -4.30 8.81
N ASP A 436 -22.95 -4.39 9.84
CA ASP A 436 -23.83 -5.56 10.03
C ASP A 436 -25.01 -5.52 9.06
N VAL A 437 -25.07 -6.48 8.17
CA VAL A 437 -26.08 -6.62 7.10
C VAL A 437 -26.96 -7.87 7.27
N ARG A 438 -26.87 -8.57 8.39
CA ARG A 438 -27.68 -9.78 8.65
C ARG A 438 -29.17 -9.51 8.56
N TRP A 439 -29.61 -8.35 8.99
CA TRP A 439 -31.02 -7.92 8.88
C TRP A 439 -31.52 -7.86 7.41
N ILE A 440 -30.66 -7.57 6.42
CA ILE A 440 -31.00 -7.60 4.98
C ILE A 440 -31.21 -9.05 4.53
N VAL A 441 -30.31 -9.94 4.95
CA VAL A 441 -30.41 -11.38 4.67
C VAL A 441 -31.70 -11.97 5.25
N ASP A 442 -32.04 -11.61 6.49
CA ASP A 442 -33.24 -12.06 7.17
C ASP A 442 -34.52 -11.49 6.49
N ALA A 443 -34.53 -10.21 6.13
CA ALA A 443 -35.62 -9.58 5.40
C ALA A 443 -35.85 -10.23 4.01
N ARG A 444 -34.75 -10.60 3.33
CA ARG A 444 -34.87 -11.30 2.02
C ARG A 444 -35.40 -12.72 2.18
N LYS A 445 -34.95 -13.46 3.20
CA LYS A 445 -35.42 -14.82 3.50
C LYS A 445 -36.89 -14.86 3.95
N SER A 446 -37.32 -13.89 4.73
CA SER A 446 -38.72 -13.79 5.19
C SER A 446 -39.70 -13.29 4.10
N GLY A 447 -39.21 -12.77 2.98
CA GLY A 447 -40.00 -12.17 1.91
C GLY A 447 -40.41 -10.72 2.17
N ALA A 448 -40.01 -10.10 3.28
CA ALA A 448 -40.18 -8.66 3.54
C ALA A 448 -39.50 -7.80 2.47
N LEU A 449 -38.34 -8.28 1.97
CA LEU A 449 -37.64 -7.69 0.84
C LEU A 449 -37.89 -8.53 -0.43
N GLY A 450 -38.63 -7.99 -1.40
CA GLY A 450 -39.04 -8.67 -2.62
C GLY A 450 -37.92 -8.76 -3.67
N LEU A 451 -37.01 -7.77 -3.69
CA LEU A 451 -35.86 -7.72 -4.60
C LEU A 451 -34.58 -7.34 -3.84
N LEU A 452 -33.52 -8.14 -4.00
CA LEU A 452 -32.20 -7.84 -3.53
C LEU A 452 -31.18 -7.99 -4.68
N VAL A 453 -30.51 -6.89 -5.04
CA VAL A 453 -29.40 -6.86 -5.99
C VAL A 453 -28.13 -6.56 -5.22
N VAL A 454 -27.08 -7.34 -5.43
CA VAL A 454 -25.76 -7.09 -4.84
C VAL A 454 -24.74 -6.94 -5.96
N GLN A 455 -24.16 -5.76 -6.06
CA GLN A 455 -22.96 -5.49 -6.87
C GLN A 455 -21.77 -5.42 -5.94
N GLY A 456 -20.79 -6.26 -6.13
CA GLY A 456 -19.66 -6.31 -5.23
C GLY A 456 -18.56 -7.28 -5.66
N VAL A 457 -17.64 -7.51 -4.75
CA VAL A 457 -16.39 -8.23 -5.02
C VAL A 457 -16.42 -9.64 -4.42
N LEU A 458 -17.05 -9.80 -3.25
CA LEU A 458 -17.01 -11.03 -2.46
C LEU A 458 -18.36 -11.72 -2.34
N MET A 459 -18.33 -13.06 -2.40
CA MET A 459 -19.46 -13.93 -2.17
C MET A 459 -19.74 -14.06 -0.66
N THR A 460 -20.24 -12.98 -0.06
CA THR A 460 -20.68 -12.91 1.33
C THR A 460 -22.06 -13.57 1.52
N ASP A 461 -22.51 -13.73 2.76
CA ASP A 461 -23.88 -14.20 3.04
C ASP A 461 -24.95 -13.28 2.42
N LEU A 462 -24.66 -11.98 2.34
CA LEU A 462 -25.53 -11.02 1.65
C LEU A 462 -25.61 -11.32 0.16
N ALA A 463 -24.49 -11.55 -0.50
CA ALA A 463 -24.45 -11.91 -1.92
C ALA A 463 -25.13 -13.25 -2.17
N ARG A 464 -24.96 -14.24 -1.29
CA ARG A 464 -25.65 -15.54 -1.37
C ARG A 464 -27.17 -15.43 -1.22
N ALA A 465 -27.67 -14.42 -0.51
CA ALA A 465 -29.12 -14.20 -0.35
C ALA A 465 -29.75 -13.44 -1.53
N ALA A 466 -28.95 -12.78 -2.36
CA ALA A 466 -29.41 -11.87 -3.42
C ALA A 466 -30.10 -12.59 -4.58
N ASP A 467 -31.02 -11.88 -5.25
CA ASP A 467 -31.64 -12.32 -6.51
C ASP A 467 -30.66 -12.20 -7.68
N PHE A 468 -29.86 -11.13 -7.66
CA PHE A 468 -28.85 -10.85 -8.66
C PHE A 468 -27.52 -10.51 -7.97
N VAL A 469 -26.43 -11.10 -8.46
CA VAL A 469 -25.08 -10.78 -8.02
C VAL A 469 -24.27 -10.32 -9.22
N LEU A 470 -23.73 -9.11 -9.14
CA LEU A 470 -22.97 -8.49 -10.22
C LEU A 470 -21.50 -8.34 -9.79
N PRO A 471 -20.56 -9.01 -10.48
CA PRO A 471 -19.15 -9.00 -10.13
C PRO A 471 -18.49 -7.67 -10.50
N GLY A 472 -18.13 -6.90 -9.49
CA GLY A 472 -17.41 -5.63 -9.60
C GLY A 472 -15.90 -5.77 -9.45
N ALA A 473 -15.21 -4.63 -9.42
CA ALA A 473 -13.76 -4.50 -9.33
C ALA A 473 -13.29 -4.10 -7.93
N SER A 474 -12.22 -4.74 -7.44
CA SER A 474 -11.50 -4.25 -6.27
C SER A 474 -10.66 -3.00 -6.64
N TYR A 475 -10.18 -2.30 -5.62
CA TYR A 475 -9.42 -1.05 -5.80
C TYR A 475 -8.09 -1.20 -6.58
N VAL A 476 -7.51 -2.39 -6.67
CA VAL A 476 -6.29 -2.67 -7.45
C VAL A 476 -6.59 -3.18 -8.86
N GLU A 477 -7.85 -3.34 -9.22
CA GLU A 477 -8.31 -3.81 -10.54
C GLU A 477 -8.88 -2.68 -11.40
N LYS A 478 -8.97 -1.46 -10.86
CA LYS A 478 -9.57 -0.29 -11.52
C LYS A 478 -8.79 1.00 -11.28
N GLU A 479 -9.00 1.97 -12.16
CA GLU A 479 -8.60 3.36 -11.97
C GLU A 479 -9.79 4.14 -11.42
N ALA A 480 -9.72 4.54 -10.17
CA ALA A 480 -10.82 5.16 -9.46
C ALA A 480 -10.33 6.25 -8.51
N SER A 481 -11.15 7.26 -8.25
CA SER A 481 -10.79 8.42 -7.45
C SER A 481 -11.48 8.44 -6.09
N TYR A 482 -10.77 8.94 -5.08
CA TYR A 482 -11.19 8.97 -3.68
C TYR A 482 -10.74 10.26 -3.00
N THR A 483 -11.52 10.76 -2.04
CA THR A 483 -11.10 11.87 -1.17
C THR A 483 -10.92 11.36 0.26
N ASN A 484 -9.69 11.43 0.76
CA ASN A 484 -9.33 10.94 2.08
C ASN A 484 -9.87 11.82 3.22
N GLN A 485 -9.60 11.42 4.47
CA GLN A 485 -10.08 12.14 5.68
C GLN A 485 -9.60 13.60 5.79
N THR A 486 -8.51 13.97 5.15
CA THR A 486 -7.98 15.34 5.14
C THR A 486 -8.47 16.17 3.96
N GLY A 487 -9.39 15.65 3.14
CA GLY A 487 -9.89 16.31 1.95
C GLY A 487 -9.00 16.18 0.72
N ARG A 488 -7.94 15.35 0.78
CA ARG A 488 -7.03 15.16 -0.35
C ARG A 488 -7.60 14.20 -1.38
N LEU A 489 -7.69 14.66 -2.61
CA LEU A 489 -8.05 13.84 -3.76
C LEU A 489 -6.90 12.93 -4.15
N GLN A 490 -7.18 11.64 -4.34
CA GLN A 490 -6.21 10.60 -4.67
C GLN A 490 -6.82 9.57 -5.63
N GLY A 491 -5.98 8.80 -6.33
CA GLY A 491 -6.43 7.77 -7.26
C GLY A 491 -5.78 6.41 -7.03
N THR A 492 -6.53 5.35 -7.33
CA THR A 492 -5.99 3.99 -7.45
C THR A 492 -5.48 3.73 -8.86
N SER A 493 -4.53 2.82 -8.98
CA SER A 493 -4.06 2.35 -10.28
C SER A 493 -4.36 0.86 -10.43
N ARG A 494 -4.70 0.47 -11.65
CA ARG A 494 -4.90 -0.95 -11.95
C ARG A 494 -3.55 -1.68 -11.84
N ALA A 495 -3.44 -2.58 -10.86
CA ALA A 495 -2.27 -3.40 -10.62
C ALA A 495 -2.41 -4.81 -11.20
N ILE A 496 -3.62 -5.36 -11.16
CA ILE A 496 -3.94 -6.70 -11.69
C ILE A 496 -5.16 -6.63 -12.61
N PRO A 497 -5.31 -7.57 -13.55
CA PRO A 497 -6.50 -7.66 -14.39
C PRO A 497 -7.71 -8.12 -13.57
N LEU A 498 -8.89 -7.76 -14.06
CA LEU A 498 -10.16 -8.26 -13.53
C LEU A 498 -10.26 -9.79 -13.66
N PRO A 499 -10.79 -10.49 -12.65
CA PRO A 499 -10.94 -11.94 -12.70
C PRO A 499 -12.21 -12.36 -13.48
N GLY A 500 -12.10 -13.40 -14.27
CA GLY A 500 -13.25 -13.99 -14.99
C GLY A 500 -14.00 -13.00 -15.85
N GLU A 501 -15.27 -12.82 -15.57
CA GLU A 501 -16.19 -11.92 -16.29
C GLU A 501 -16.48 -10.63 -15.47
N ALA A 502 -15.77 -10.36 -14.37
CA ALA A 502 -15.92 -9.13 -13.60
C ALA A 502 -15.67 -7.89 -14.46
N ARG A 503 -16.33 -6.79 -14.13
CA ARG A 503 -16.21 -5.50 -14.83
C ARG A 503 -15.93 -4.37 -13.88
N GLU A 504 -15.39 -3.29 -14.39
CA GLU A 504 -15.30 -2.05 -13.62
C GLU A 504 -16.71 -1.56 -13.28
N ASP A 505 -16.89 -1.10 -12.06
CA ASP A 505 -18.21 -0.80 -11.52
C ASP A 505 -18.92 0.33 -12.29
N TRP A 506 -18.17 1.32 -12.78
CA TRP A 506 -18.74 2.37 -13.63
C TRP A 506 -19.34 1.82 -14.93
N GLN A 507 -18.73 0.79 -15.54
CA GLN A 507 -19.26 0.14 -16.75
C GLN A 507 -20.54 -0.62 -16.45
N ILE A 508 -20.61 -1.29 -15.29
CA ILE A 508 -21.82 -1.99 -14.85
C ILE A 508 -22.97 -1.00 -14.71
N LEU A 509 -22.73 0.15 -14.06
CA LEU A 509 -23.72 1.18 -13.82
C LEU A 509 -24.17 1.87 -15.12
N VAL A 510 -23.25 2.15 -16.04
CA VAL A 510 -23.58 2.73 -17.35
C VAL A 510 -24.46 1.77 -18.16
N ASN A 511 -24.11 0.48 -18.20
CA ASN A 511 -24.90 -0.52 -18.91
C ASN A 511 -26.28 -0.74 -18.27
N LEU A 512 -26.36 -0.76 -16.93
CA LEU A 512 -27.62 -0.88 -16.21
C LEU A 512 -28.51 0.37 -16.44
N GLY A 513 -27.92 1.56 -16.36
CA GLY A 513 -28.61 2.81 -16.66
C GLY A 513 -29.19 2.82 -18.06
N ALA A 514 -28.41 2.44 -19.07
CA ALA A 514 -28.88 2.32 -20.44
C ALA A 514 -30.07 1.33 -20.57
N ALA A 515 -30.02 0.19 -19.88
CA ALA A 515 -31.10 -0.79 -19.85
C ALA A 515 -32.37 -0.27 -19.13
N LEU A 516 -32.23 0.67 -18.19
CA LEU A 516 -33.33 1.35 -17.49
C LEU A 516 -33.84 2.60 -18.22
N GLY A 517 -33.25 2.94 -19.39
CA GLY A 517 -33.62 4.14 -20.16
C GLY A 517 -32.96 5.44 -19.66
N VAL A 518 -32.00 5.35 -18.74
CA VAL A 518 -31.20 6.50 -18.30
C VAL A 518 -30.19 6.86 -19.39
N PRO A 519 -30.06 8.14 -19.81
CA PRO A 519 -29.22 8.52 -20.94
C PRO A 519 -27.71 8.59 -20.55
N PHE A 520 -27.14 7.50 -20.11
CA PHE A 520 -25.69 7.41 -19.89
C PHE A 520 -24.96 7.16 -21.22
N THR A 521 -24.03 8.04 -21.55
CA THR A 521 -23.25 7.98 -22.80
C THR A 521 -21.75 7.81 -22.57
N TYR A 522 -21.34 7.60 -21.32
CA TYR A 522 -19.93 7.52 -20.94
C TYR A 522 -19.22 6.31 -21.57
N GLN A 523 -18.08 6.57 -22.19
CA GLN A 523 -17.19 5.56 -22.77
C GLN A 523 -15.95 5.29 -21.91
N SER A 524 -15.68 6.15 -20.92
CA SER A 524 -14.54 6.05 -20.02
C SER A 524 -14.83 6.64 -18.63
N ALA A 525 -14.08 6.24 -17.62
CA ALA A 525 -14.13 6.86 -16.30
C ALA A 525 -13.70 8.34 -16.32
N ASP A 526 -12.84 8.74 -17.29
CA ASP A 526 -12.46 10.15 -17.48
C ASP A 526 -13.65 11.03 -17.87
N GLU A 527 -14.55 10.54 -18.70
CA GLU A 527 -15.78 11.27 -19.06
C GLU A 527 -16.69 11.42 -17.84
N VAL A 528 -16.79 10.40 -16.99
CA VAL A 528 -17.54 10.49 -15.72
C VAL A 528 -16.91 11.56 -14.82
N ARG A 529 -15.58 11.58 -14.68
CA ARG A 529 -14.84 12.59 -13.91
C ARG A 529 -15.06 14.01 -14.44
N ALA A 530 -15.04 14.16 -15.75
CA ALA A 530 -15.30 15.45 -16.40
C ALA A 530 -16.73 15.97 -16.08
N ASP A 531 -17.71 15.08 -16.09
CA ASP A 531 -19.10 15.44 -15.75
C ASP A 531 -19.24 15.78 -14.25
N ILE A 532 -18.56 15.06 -13.35
CA ILE A 532 -18.50 15.43 -11.92
C ILE A 532 -17.99 16.86 -11.76
N VAL A 533 -16.86 17.19 -12.40
CA VAL A 533 -16.26 18.53 -12.34
C VAL A 533 -17.23 19.59 -12.88
N GLY A 534 -17.95 19.29 -13.96
CA GLY A 534 -18.95 20.20 -14.54
C GLY A 534 -20.14 20.45 -13.60
N GLN A 535 -20.68 19.40 -13.00
CA GLN A 535 -21.88 19.51 -12.15
C GLN A 535 -21.56 20.04 -10.73
N PHE A 536 -20.36 19.78 -10.21
CA PHE A 536 -19.90 20.22 -8.89
C PHE A 536 -18.84 21.32 -8.99
N SER A 537 -19.02 22.27 -9.90
CA SER A 537 -18.07 23.36 -10.17
C SER A 537 -17.76 24.26 -8.95
N THR A 538 -18.64 24.28 -7.96
CA THR A 538 -18.44 25.01 -6.70
C THR A 538 -17.66 24.25 -5.62
N VAL A 539 -17.44 22.96 -5.81
CA VAL A 539 -16.67 22.10 -4.88
C VAL A 539 -15.21 22.08 -5.34
N THR A 540 -14.38 22.92 -4.73
CA THR A 540 -13.00 23.14 -5.14
C THR A 540 -12.17 21.86 -5.11
N GLU A 541 -12.38 21.00 -4.15
CA GLU A 541 -11.66 19.75 -3.96
C GLU A 541 -11.89 18.74 -5.10
N LEU A 542 -13.04 18.78 -5.76
CA LEU A 542 -13.36 17.91 -6.89
C LEU A 542 -12.79 18.41 -8.23
N GLN A 543 -12.35 19.66 -8.32
CA GLN A 543 -11.84 20.22 -9.57
C GLN A 543 -10.56 19.53 -10.06
N GLY A 544 -9.82 18.89 -9.18
CA GLY A 544 -8.63 18.09 -9.52
C GLY A 544 -8.91 16.74 -10.20
N LEU A 545 -10.16 16.29 -10.29
CA LEU A 545 -10.50 14.95 -10.80
C LEU A 545 -10.01 14.71 -12.24
N THR A 546 -10.12 15.70 -13.11
CA THR A 546 -9.69 15.59 -14.52
C THR A 546 -8.18 15.68 -14.72
N THR A 547 -7.45 16.12 -13.70
CA THR A 547 -5.98 16.23 -13.72
C THR A 547 -5.29 15.18 -12.85
N LEU A 548 -6.08 14.30 -12.22
CA LEU A 548 -5.55 13.25 -11.38
C LEU A 548 -4.72 12.27 -12.21
N ALA A 549 -3.45 12.15 -11.86
CA ALA A 549 -2.54 11.21 -12.52
C ALA A 549 -2.77 9.80 -11.98
N PHE A 550 -3.16 8.89 -12.86
CA PHE A 550 -3.16 7.46 -12.60
C PHE A 550 -1.87 6.85 -13.12
N ASN A 551 -1.19 6.06 -12.30
CA ASN A 551 -0.05 5.31 -12.78
C ASN A 551 -0.53 4.21 -13.74
N LYS A 552 0.11 4.10 -14.89
CA LYS A 552 -0.15 3.00 -15.81
C LYS A 552 0.39 1.70 -15.20
N PRO A 553 -0.47 0.74 -14.85
CA PRO A 553 -0.14 -0.32 -13.89
C PRO A 553 0.71 -1.45 -14.41
N LEU A 554 0.88 -1.59 -15.68
CA LEU A 554 1.51 -2.78 -16.29
C LEU A 554 2.80 -2.46 -17.07
N GLU A 555 3.30 -1.25 -16.95
CA GLU A 555 4.66 -1.01 -17.40
C GLU A 555 5.59 -1.81 -16.48
N ALA A 556 6.38 -2.71 -17.09
CA ALA A 556 7.46 -3.36 -16.38
C ALA A 556 8.29 -2.26 -15.72
N ARG A 557 8.06 -2.01 -14.45
CA ARG A 557 9.01 -1.21 -13.71
C ARG A 557 10.28 -2.00 -13.76
N SER A 558 11.30 -1.36 -14.19
CA SER A 558 12.59 -1.72 -13.69
C SER A 558 12.39 -1.83 -12.17
N TRP A 559 12.37 -3.05 -11.64
CA TRP A 559 12.33 -3.34 -10.21
C TRP A 559 13.50 -2.70 -9.47
N LEU A 560 14.24 -1.91 -10.13
CA LEU A 560 15.32 -1.02 -9.87
C LEU A 560 14.87 0.38 -9.45
N GLN A 561 13.63 0.78 -9.67
CA GLN A 561 13.12 2.08 -9.22
C GLN A 561 12.41 1.93 -7.88
N ALA A 562 13.18 1.97 -6.82
CA ALA A 562 12.62 2.18 -5.49
C ALA A 562 12.06 3.61 -5.40
N SER A 563 10.80 3.72 -4.97
CA SER A 563 10.13 5.00 -4.76
C SER A 563 10.66 5.79 -3.56
N ASN A 564 11.45 5.15 -2.72
CA ASN A 564 12.09 5.74 -1.55
C ASN A 564 13.58 5.94 -1.83
N PRO A 565 14.15 7.13 -1.62
CA PRO A 565 15.59 7.36 -1.78
C PRO A 565 16.47 6.38 -1.00
N SER A 566 16.01 5.89 0.17
CA SER A 566 16.72 4.87 0.95
C SER A 566 16.62 3.46 0.35
N GLU A 567 15.71 3.23 -0.57
CA GLU A 567 15.51 1.97 -1.29
C GLU A 567 16.09 1.99 -2.70
N ARG A 568 16.50 3.15 -3.18
CA ARG A 568 17.10 3.36 -4.51
C ARG A 568 18.30 2.45 -4.77
N TRP A 569 18.94 2.00 -3.71
CA TRP A 569 20.12 1.14 -3.75
C TRP A 569 19.85 -0.31 -4.10
N LYS A 570 18.60 -0.74 -4.12
CA LYS A 570 18.33 -2.16 -4.32
C LYS A 570 18.85 -2.67 -5.65
N TRP A 571 18.79 -1.84 -6.69
CA TRP A 571 19.08 -2.27 -8.06
C TRP A 571 19.65 -1.18 -8.96
N ASP A 572 19.43 0.10 -8.63
CA ASP A 572 20.05 1.23 -9.32
C ASP A 572 21.55 1.03 -9.41
N PHE A 573 22.10 0.38 -8.40
CA PHE A 573 23.51 0.07 -8.33
C PHE A 573 23.97 -0.93 -9.40
N MET A 574 23.21 -1.95 -9.73
CA MET A 574 23.62 -2.92 -10.75
C MET A 574 23.49 -2.40 -12.19
N TYR A 575 22.71 -1.31 -12.40
CA TYR A 575 22.40 -0.81 -13.74
C TYR A 575 22.55 0.71 -13.91
N GLN A 576 22.60 1.52 -12.87
CA GLN A 576 22.49 2.99 -12.98
C GLN A 576 23.76 3.78 -12.71
N ASP A 577 24.78 3.19 -12.13
CA ASP A 577 26.09 3.84 -12.03
C ASP A 577 26.88 3.81 -13.35
N LEU A 578 26.28 3.25 -14.36
CA LEU A 578 26.65 3.61 -15.71
C LEU A 578 25.94 4.95 -15.99
N PRO A 579 26.66 6.06 -16.17
CA PRO A 579 26.05 7.31 -16.55
C PRO A 579 25.13 7.03 -17.74
N PRO A 580 23.95 7.69 -17.83
CA PRO A 580 23.07 7.47 -18.95
C PRO A 580 23.88 7.68 -20.21
N VAL A 581 24.14 6.59 -20.91
CA VAL A 581 24.94 6.61 -22.09
C VAL A 581 24.16 7.36 -23.14
N LYS A 582 24.46 8.64 -23.31
CA LYS A 582 24.01 9.41 -24.44
C LYS A 582 24.78 8.89 -25.67
N GLY A 583 24.16 7.99 -26.40
CA GLY A 583 24.70 7.39 -27.59
C GLY A 583 24.77 5.85 -27.49
N ASN A 584 24.68 5.18 -28.62
CA ASN A 584 24.88 3.72 -28.74
C ASN A 584 26.30 3.35 -28.27
N VAL A 585 26.47 3.09 -26.98
CA VAL A 585 27.69 2.46 -26.50
C VAL A 585 27.41 0.96 -26.45
N ASP A 586 28.20 0.25 -27.21
CA ASP A 586 28.25 -1.21 -27.14
C ASP A 586 28.54 -1.64 -25.69
N PRO A 587 27.61 -2.31 -25.00
CA PRO A 587 27.83 -2.76 -23.62
C PRO A 587 29.01 -3.73 -23.48
N THR A 588 29.50 -4.28 -24.60
CA THR A 588 30.70 -5.11 -24.62
C THR A 588 32.02 -4.31 -24.61
N ALA A 589 31.95 -2.99 -24.80
CA ALA A 589 33.11 -2.10 -24.81
C ALA A 589 33.49 -1.54 -23.44
N LEU A 590 32.73 -1.82 -22.37
CA LEU A 590 33.06 -1.40 -21.01
C LEU A 590 34.15 -2.34 -20.45
N PRO A 591 35.25 -1.79 -19.88
CA PRO A 591 36.25 -2.64 -19.25
C PRO A 591 35.61 -3.39 -18.07
N LEU A 592 35.61 -4.70 -18.14
CA LEU A 592 35.20 -5.54 -17.02
C LEU A 592 36.10 -5.26 -15.80
N PRO A 593 35.54 -5.23 -14.58
CA PRO A 593 36.35 -5.13 -13.38
C PRO A 593 37.42 -6.24 -13.35
N PRO A 594 38.58 -6.00 -12.77
CA PRO A 594 39.60 -7.02 -12.64
C PRO A 594 39.01 -8.29 -11.98
N GLY A 595 39.11 -9.42 -12.66
CA GLY A 595 38.59 -10.70 -12.15
C GLY A 595 37.17 -11.06 -12.61
N ALA A 596 36.45 -10.19 -13.31
CA ALA A 596 35.15 -10.54 -13.86
C ALA A 596 35.29 -11.52 -15.04
N ILE A 597 34.53 -12.62 -15.01
CA ILE A 597 34.45 -13.59 -16.11
C ILE A 597 33.33 -13.15 -17.04
N PRO A 598 33.61 -12.87 -18.33
CA PRO A 598 32.55 -12.51 -19.26
C PRO A 598 31.57 -13.69 -19.42
N LEU A 599 30.29 -13.44 -19.15
CA LEU A 599 29.24 -14.37 -19.49
C LEU A 599 29.20 -14.48 -21.02
N LYS A 600 29.54 -15.65 -21.56
CA LYS A 600 29.28 -15.94 -22.95
C LYS A 600 27.79 -15.84 -23.19
N GLN A 601 27.38 -15.02 -24.15
CA GLN A 601 26.02 -15.06 -24.67
C GLN A 601 25.74 -16.49 -25.14
N VAL A 602 24.72 -17.11 -24.56
CA VAL A 602 24.15 -18.37 -25.04
C VAL A 602 23.07 -18.04 -26.05
#